data_02c559577dbee1a4474c0b86d16bde54
#
_entry.id   02c559577dbee1a4474c0b86d16bde54
#
_cell.length_a   1.000
_cell.length_b   1.000
_cell.length_c   1.000
_cell.angle_alpha   90.00
_cell.angle_beta   90.00
_cell.angle_gamma   90.00
#
_symmetry.space_group_name_H-M   'P 1'
#
loop_
_entity.id
_entity.type
_entity.pdbx_description
1 polymer ?
#
loop_
_entity_poly.entity_id
_entity_poly.type
_entity_poly.pdbx_seq_one_letter_code
_entity_poly.pdbx_strand_id
1 'polypeptide(L)'
;LKKVTETYNIRMMEDGLHASDDAGNPVKVLPEQLVSMNMWGLPVSFLNELEKGFPEFLDNLKPGDIKAEYLLPKIIDQLVHEGKAKVRVLDTPDKWFGVTYKEDKQAVVDAIRGLISAGVYKEKLFD
;
A
#
# COMPACT_ATOMS: atom_id res chain seq x y z
N LEU A 1 2.53 14.29 3.81
CA LEU A 1 3.40 13.28 3.21
C LEU A 1 4.57 13.97 2.50
N LYS A 2 5.77 13.46 2.69
CA LYS A 2 6.98 13.95 1.99
C LYS A 2 7.46 12.95 0.94
N LYS A 3 7.28 11.68 1.23
CA LYS A 3 7.73 10.57 0.37
C LYS A 3 6.90 9.31 0.64
N VAL A 4 6.62 8.54 -0.40
CA VAL A 4 6.18 7.14 -0.32
C VAL A 4 7.27 6.28 -0.91
N THR A 5 7.63 5.22 -0.23
CA THR A 5 8.65 4.28 -0.72
C THR A 5 8.04 2.89 -0.81
N GLU A 6 7.99 2.36 -2.01
CA GLU A 6 7.65 0.95 -2.21
C GLU A 6 8.79 0.10 -1.66
N THR A 7 8.46 -0.87 -0.82
CA THR A 7 9.45 -1.60 -0.05
C THR A 7 9.17 -3.09 -0.12
N TYR A 8 10.20 -3.86 -0.44
CA TYR A 8 10.10 -5.29 -0.72
C TYR A 8 10.91 -6.11 0.30
N ASN A 9 10.62 -7.40 0.36
CA ASN A 9 11.39 -8.37 1.15
C ASN A 9 11.53 -7.99 2.63
N ILE A 10 10.49 -7.39 3.21
CA ILE A 10 10.51 -6.99 4.62
C ILE A 10 10.61 -8.25 5.49
N ARG A 11 11.65 -8.32 6.30
CA ARG A 11 11.90 -9.45 7.19
C ARG A 11 12.41 -8.97 8.54
N MET A 12 11.95 -9.61 9.61
CA MET A 12 12.53 -9.44 10.93
C MET A 12 13.76 -10.36 11.05
N MET A 13 14.91 -9.78 11.35
CA MET A 13 16.17 -10.46 11.61
C MET A 13 16.60 -10.21 13.06
N GLU A 14 17.66 -10.85 13.53
CA GLU A 14 18.14 -10.69 14.91
C GLU A 14 18.57 -9.24 15.22
N ASP A 15 19.08 -8.53 14.22
CA ASP A 15 19.54 -7.13 14.31
C ASP A 15 18.50 -6.09 13.93
N GLY A 16 17.25 -6.51 13.60
CA GLY A 16 16.14 -5.62 13.29
C GLY A 16 15.41 -5.91 11.97
N LEU A 17 14.70 -4.91 11.48
CA LEU A 17 13.98 -5.01 10.21
C LEU A 17 14.89 -4.78 9.02
N HIS A 18 14.93 -5.74 8.12
CA HIS A 18 15.58 -5.67 6.82
C HIS A 18 14.54 -5.55 5.71
N ALA A 19 14.85 -4.75 4.70
CA ALA A 19 14.00 -4.54 3.53
C ALA A 19 14.83 -4.13 2.32
N SER A 20 14.24 -4.17 1.14
CA SER A 20 14.87 -3.70 -0.10
C SER A 20 13.94 -2.80 -0.91
N ASP A 21 14.51 -1.98 -1.79
CA ASP A 21 13.78 -1.31 -2.86
C ASP A 21 13.55 -2.26 -4.05
N ASP A 22 12.95 -1.76 -5.12
CA ASP A 22 12.67 -2.52 -6.34
C ASP A 22 13.95 -2.91 -7.12
N ALA A 23 15.06 -2.23 -6.90
CA ALA A 23 16.37 -2.57 -7.47
C ALA A 23 17.14 -3.58 -6.59
N GLY A 24 16.58 -3.96 -5.44
CA GLY A 24 17.21 -4.87 -4.48
C GLY A 24 18.20 -4.21 -3.51
N ASN A 25 18.31 -2.88 -3.52
CA ASN A 25 19.18 -2.18 -2.58
C ASN A 25 18.59 -2.19 -1.17
N PRO A 26 19.41 -2.28 -0.12
CA PRO A 26 18.92 -2.23 1.25
C PRO A 26 18.20 -0.92 1.55
N VAL A 27 17.02 -1.02 2.15
CA VAL A 27 16.22 0.12 2.63
C VAL A 27 16.09 0.01 4.14
N LYS A 28 16.41 1.10 4.83
CA LYS A 28 16.20 1.17 6.28
C LYS A 28 14.72 1.36 6.56
N VAL A 29 14.14 0.44 7.30
CA VAL A 29 12.78 0.53 7.85
C VAL A 29 12.83 0.49 9.37
N LEU A 30 11.87 1.19 9.99
CA LEU A 30 11.74 1.24 11.44
C LEU A 30 10.38 0.67 11.83
N PRO A 31 10.26 -0.02 12.98
CA PRO A 31 8.99 -0.59 13.43
C PRO A 31 7.87 0.45 13.56
N GLU A 32 8.21 1.69 13.86
CA GLU A 32 7.27 2.79 14.10
C GLU A 32 6.90 3.56 12.81
N GLN A 33 7.45 3.18 11.67
CA GLN A 33 7.11 3.83 10.41
C GLN A 33 5.66 3.60 10.03
N LEU A 34 5.02 4.67 9.55
CA LEU A 34 3.67 4.57 9.00
C LEU A 34 3.70 3.74 7.72
N VAL A 35 2.77 2.83 7.61
CA VAL A 35 2.57 1.97 6.44
C VAL A 35 1.30 2.44 5.72
N SER A 36 1.36 2.55 4.40
CA SER A 36 0.17 2.84 3.60
C SER A 36 -0.76 1.63 3.60
N MET A 37 -2.03 1.86 3.96
CA MET A 37 -3.10 0.86 3.82
C MET A 37 -3.62 0.79 2.38
N ASN A 38 -2.94 1.45 1.46
CA ASN A 38 -3.30 1.59 0.06
C ASN A 38 -4.75 2.10 -0.15
N MET A 39 -5.22 2.93 0.78
CA MET A 39 -6.52 3.57 0.72
C MET A 39 -6.33 5.06 0.44
N TRP A 40 -6.72 5.50 -0.74
CA TRP A 40 -6.46 6.83 -1.25
C TRP A 40 -7.76 7.57 -1.58
N GLY A 41 -7.94 8.76 -1.00
CA GLY A 41 -8.96 9.71 -1.44
C GLY A 41 -8.36 10.64 -2.49
N LEU A 42 -8.78 10.52 -3.73
CA LEU A 42 -8.19 11.22 -4.87
C LEU A 42 -9.24 12.07 -5.58
N PRO A 43 -8.88 13.28 -6.06
CA PRO A 43 -9.78 14.06 -6.90
C PRO A 43 -9.94 13.40 -8.28
N VAL A 44 -11.06 13.63 -8.95
CA VAL A 44 -11.33 13.08 -10.29
C VAL A 44 -10.22 13.46 -11.30
N SER A 45 -9.64 14.66 -11.16
CA SER A 45 -8.53 15.11 -12.01
C SER A 45 -7.29 14.21 -11.95
N PHE A 46 -7.14 13.39 -10.92
CA PHE A 46 -6.05 12.42 -10.83
C PHE A 46 -6.12 11.35 -11.93
N LEU A 47 -7.32 11.05 -12.44
CA LEU A 47 -7.48 10.13 -13.58
C LEU A 47 -6.73 10.63 -14.83
N ASN A 48 -6.64 11.94 -15.02
CA ASN A 48 -5.89 12.51 -16.14
C ASN A 48 -4.38 12.25 -16.02
N GLU A 49 -3.84 12.22 -14.79
CA GLU A 49 -2.44 11.88 -14.57
C GLU A 49 -2.17 10.40 -14.83
N LEU A 50 -3.12 9.53 -14.46
CA LEU A 50 -3.03 8.10 -14.78
C LEU A 50 -3.08 7.87 -16.29
N GLU A 51 -4.01 8.52 -16.98
CA GLU A 51 -4.17 8.41 -18.44
C GLU A 51 -2.92 8.85 -19.19
N LYS A 52 -2.28 9.93 -18.77
CA LYS A 52 -1.03 10.42 -19.37
C LYS A 52 0.15 9.49 -19.13
N GLY A 53 0.32 8.99 -17.90
CA GLY A 53 1.48 8.21 -17.53
C GLY A 53 1.40 6.74 -17.95
N PHE A 54 0.21 6.21 -18.19
CA PHE A 54 0.04 4.79 -18.51
C PHE A 54 0.67 4.38 -19.87
N PRO A 55 0.53 5.14 -20.96
CA PRO A 55 1.24 4.85 -22.21
C PRO A 55 2.76 4.82 -22.03
N GLU A 56 3.32 5.81 -21.34
CA GLU A 56 4.75 5.87 -21.05
C GLU A 56 5.22 4.65 -20.24
N PHE A 57 4.42 4.24 -19.25
CA PHE A 57 4.69 3.01 -18.51
C PHE A 57 4.74 1.79 -19.42
N LEU A 58 3.78 1.65 -20.35
CA LEU A 58 3.74 0.54 -21.31
C LEU A 58 4.94 0.54 -22.27
N ASP A 59 5.32 1.71 -22.78
CA ASP A 59 6.44 1.87 -23.69
C ASP A 59 7.79 1.51 -23.04
N ASN A 60 7.90 1.67 -21.74
CA ASN A 60 9.09 1.33 -20.97
C ASN A 60 9.15 -0.13 -20.49
N LEU A 61 8.13 -0.94 -20.78
CA LEU A 61 8.14 -2.35 -20.42
C LEU A 61 9.20 -3.13 -21.20
N LYS A 62 9.94 -3.96 -20.46
CA LYS A 62 10.90 -4.86 -21.10
C LYS A 62 10.16 -6.08 -21.68
N PRO A 63 10.60 -6.61 -22.83
CA PRO A 63 10.04 -7.84 -23.36
C PRO A 63 10.09 -8.98 -22.32
N GLY A 64 8.92 -9.60 -22.08
CA GLY A 64 8.79 -10.69 -21.11
C GLY A 64 8.54 -10.26 -19.67
N ASP A 65 8.45 -8.98 -19.37
CA ASP A 65 8.07 -8.49 -18.04
C ASP A 65 6.55 -8.57 -17.83
N ILE A 66 6.08 -9.76 -17.48
CA ILE A 66 4.66 -10.04 -17.23
C ILE A 66 4.20 -9.67 -15.82
N LYS A 67 5.11 -9.17 -14.97
CA LYS A 67 4.82 -8.80 -13.57
C LYS A 67 4.95 -7.31 -13.32
N ALA A 68 5.17 -6.52 -14.35
CA ALA A 68 5.23 -5.08 -14.21
C ALA A 68 3.88 -4.53 -13.73
N GLU A 69 3.93 -3.62 -12.78
CA GLU A 69 2.75 -2.99 -12.18
C GLU A 69 2.85 -1.48 -12.26
N TYR A 70 1.76 -0.83 -12.71
CA TYR A 70 1.60 0.62 -12.70
C TYR A 70 1.14 1.06 -11.30
N LEU A 71 2.10 1.19 -10.40
CA LEU A 71 1.87 1.32 -8.95
C LEU A 71 1.38 2.71 -8.58
N LEU A 72 0.17 2.79 -8.05
CA LEU A 72 -0.46 4.02 -7.56
C LEU A 72 0.42 4.80 -6.56
N PRO A 73 1.05 4.18 -5.55
CA PRO A 73 1.94 4.88 -4.64
C PRO A 73 3.13 5.57 -5.32
N LYS A 74 3.71 4.98 -6.35
CA LYS A 74 4.83 5.58 -7.11
C LYS A 74 4.39 6.82 -7.87
N ILE A 75 3.21 6.80 -8.47
CA ILE A 75 2.64 7.94 -9.19
C ILE A 75 2.38 9.10 -8.23
N ILE A 76 1.80 8.80 -7.07
CA ILE A 76 1.54 9.79 -6.03
C ILE A 76 2.85 10.39 -5.51
N ASP A 77 3.86 9.56 -5.25
CA ASP A 77 5.19 10.02 -4.82
C ASP A 77 5.82 10.97 -5.84
N GLN A 78 5.76 10.62 -7.11
CA GLN A 78 6.22 11.47 -8.21
C GLN A 78 5.51 12.84 -8.20
N LEU A 79 4.18 12.86 -8.14
CA LEU A 79 3.41 14.11 -8.13
C LEU A 79 3.71 14.98 -6.89
N VAL A 80 3.99 14.35 -5.74
CA VAL A 80 4.42 15.07 -4.53
C VAL A 80 5.80 15.69 -4.73
N HIS A 81 6.77 14.96 -5.29
CA HIS A 81 8.12 15.46 -5.56
C HIS A 81 8.12 16.59 -6.62
N GLU A 82 7.26 16.49 -7.62
CA GLU A 82 7.07 17.53 -8.64
C GLU A 82 6.30 18.76 -8.12
N GLY A 83 5.83 18.73 -6.88
CA GLY A 83 5.03 19.81 -6.29
C GLY A 83 3.61 19.94 -6.88
N LYS A 84 3.18 18.97 -7.68
CA LYS A 84 1.85 18.92 -8.30
C LYS A 84 0.75 18.42 -7.37
N ALA A 85 1.12 17.69 -6.31
CA ALA A 85 0.19 17.18 -5.33
C ALA A 85 0.64 17.43 -3.89
N LYS A 86 -0.34 17.59 -3.00
CA LYS A 86 -0.13 17.58 -1.54
C LYS A 86 -0.98 16.46 -0.95
N VAL A 87 -0.36 15.59 -0.19
CA VAL A 87 -1.03 14.45 0.44
C VAL A 87 -1.08 14.66 1.94
N ARG A 88 -2.29 14.56 2.51
CA ARG A 88 -2.51 14.49 3.95
C ARG A 88 -2.57 13.02 4.35
N VAL A 89 -1.73 12.64 5.29
CA VAL A 89 -1.79 11.31 5.91
C VAL A 89 -2.86 11.36 6.99
N LEU A 90 -3.72 10.37 7.02
CA LEU A 90 -4.71 10.15 8.08
C LEU A 90 -4.29 8.88 8.83
N ASP A 91 -4.02 9.03 10.11
CA ASP A 91 -3.68 7.90 10.96
C ASP A 91 -4.96 7.16 11.39
N THR A 92 -4.88 5.85 11.49
CA THR A 92 -5.93 5.02 12.06
C THR A 92 -5.34 4.08 13.12
N PRO A 93 -6.03 3.88 14.27
CA PRO A 93 -5.65 2.88 15.24
C PRO A 93 -6.10 1.47 14.85
N ASP A 94 -6.83 1.34 13.74
CA ASP A 94 -7.39 0.06 13.30
C ASP A 94 -6.28 -0.91 12.91
N LYS A 95 -6.53 -2.19 13.17
CA LYS A 95 -5.66 -3.27 12.69
C LYS A 95 -6.00 -3.58 11.25
N TRP A 96 -4.96 -3.72 10.45
CA TRP A 96 -5.11 -4.18 9.07
C TRP A 96 -5.33 -5.69 9.02
N PHE A 97 -6.26 -6.12 8.17
CA PHE A 97 -6.50 -7.52 7.85
C PHE A 97 -6.51 -7.69 6.33
N GLY A 98 -5.69 -8.59 5.82
CA GLY A 98 -5.63 -8.91 4.40
C GLY A 98 -6.00 -10.36 4.12
N VAL A 99 -6.73 -10.61 3.02
CA VAL A 99 -7.09 -11.95 2.53
C VAL A 99 -6.47 -12.13 1.14
N THR A 100 -5.17 -11.89 1.04
CA THR A 100 -4.44 -12.03 -0.22
C THR A 100 -4.18 -13.51 -0.52
N TYR A 101 -3.89 -14.28 0.51
CA TYR A 101 -3.62 -15.71 0.41
C TYR A 101 -4.69 -16.52 1.14
N LYS A 102 -4.89 -17.77 0.69
CA LYS A 102 -5.89 -18.66 1.27
C LYS A 102 -5.64 -18.95 2.74
N GLU A 103 -4.39 -18.98 3.13
CA GLU A 103 -3.92 -19.22 4.50
C GLU A 103 -4.37 -18.12 5.47
N ASP A 104 -4.50 -16.89 5.01
CA ASP A 104 -4.89 -15.74 5.83
C ASP A 104 -6.37 -15.76 6.22
N LYS A 105 -7.20 -16.49 5.46
CA LYS A 105 -8.66 -16.45 5.59
C LYS A 105 -9.13 -16.74 7.01
N GLN A 106 -8.60 -17.78 7.65
CA GLN A 106 -9.07 -18.18 8.99
C GLN A 106 -8.74 -17.11 10.03
N ALA A 107 -7.52 -16.57 10.00
CA ALA A 107 -7.10 -15.51 10.91
C ALA A 107 -7.98 -14.25 10.77
N VAL A 108 -8.33 -13.88 9.53
CA VAL A 108 -9.23 -12.74 9.28
C VAL A 108 -10.64 -13.01 9.79
N VAL A 109 -11.19 -14.22 9.55
CA VAL A 109 -12.52 -14.61 10.08
C VAL A 109 -12.55 -14.50 11.59
N ASP A 110 -11.54 -15.01 12.29
CA ASP A 110 -11.48 -14.99 13.74
C ASP A 110 -11.32 -13.57 14.29
N ALA A 111 -10.52 -12.73 13.62
CA ALA A 111 -10.37 -11.32 13.97
C ALA A 111 -11.70 -10.55 13.82
N ILE A 112 -12.41 -10.72 12.70
CA ILE A 112 -13.72 -10.05 12.48
C ILE A 112 -14.76 -10.55 13.48
N ARG A 113 -14.82 -11.85 13.79
CA ARG A 113 -15.69 -12.38 14.84
C ARG A 113 -15.39 -11.77 16.20
N GLY A 114 -14.10 -11.58 16.52
CA GLY A 114 -13.67 -10.89 17.73
C GLY A 114 -14.21 -9.45 17.80
N LEU A 115 -14.16 -8.72 16.69
CA LEU A 115 -14.69 -7.35 16.60
C LEU A 115 -16.21 -7.31 16.73
N ILE A 116 -16.94 -8.30 16.19
CA ILE A 116 -18.39 -8.45 16.36
C ILE A 116 -18.71 -8.73 17.82
N SER A 117 -18.01 -9.67 18.45
CA SER A 117 -18.21 -10.03 19.87
C SER A 117 -17.92 -8.85 20.80
N ALA A 118 -16.97 -7.99 20.44
CA ALA A 118 -16.66 -6.75 21.15
C ALA A 118 -17.63 -5.59 20.86
N GLY A 119 -18.63 -5.79 20.00
CA GLY A 119 -19.63 -4.78 19.64
C GLY A 119 -19.12 -3.67 18.72
N VAL A 120 -17.94 -3.83 18.11
CA VAL A 120 -17.39 -2.88 17.13
C VAL A 120 -18.17 -2.95 15.83
N TYR A 121 -18.52 -4.16 15.39
CA TYR A 121 -19.37 -4.39 14.23
C TYR A 121 -20.67 -5.10 14.63
N LYS A 122 -21.72 -4.84 13.88
CA LYS A 122 -22.95 -5.63 13.96
C LYS A 122 -22.73 -6.99 13.29
N GLU A 123 -23.45 -8.02 13.72
CA GLU A 123 -23.45 -9.33 13.08
C GLU A 123 -23.90 -9.27 11.62
N LYS A 124 -24.89 -8.40 11.35
CA LYS A 124 -25.29 -8.00 10.00
C LYS A 124 -24.90 -6.55 9.78
N LEU A 125 -24.07 -6.29 8.77
CA LEU A 125 -23.62 -4.94 8.41
C LEU A 125 -24.73 -4.14 7.71
N PHE A 126 -25.58 -4.84 6.96
CA PHE A 126 -26.70 -4.27 6.21
C PHE A 126 -27.96 -4.99 6.65
N ASP A 127 -29.02 -4.20 6.88
CA ASP A 127 -30.38 -4.70 7.18
C ASP A 127 -31.10 -5.07 5.89
#